data_d5376cf4cbd24f82b3c3c056ab242161
#
_entry.id   d5376cf4cbd24f82b3c3c056ab242161
#
_cell.length_a   1.000
_cell.length_b   1.000
_cell.length_c   1.000
_cell.angle_alpha   90.00
_cell.angle_beta   90.00
_cell.angle_gamma   90.00
#
_symmetry.space_group_name_H-M   'P 1'
#
loop_
_entity.id
_entity.type
_entity.pdbx_description
1 polymer ?
#
loop_
_entity_poly.entity_id
_entity_poly.type
_entity_poly.pdbx_seq_one_letter_code
_entity_poly.pdbx_strand_id
1 'polypeptide(L)'
;MITCHLGGSSSICAFKNGVSIDVSMGFTPQSGLIQGTRVGDLDPFVLPYIMAKKGISLEQALSELSKNGGLLGLSGVSADMRDILTAVEQGNERARLARQKFIYDIKRYIGEYLMVLEGLDAVTFTGGIGQKDPELRQEVLSALAFLGVKLDEAKNAANAPVITAPDSSITALVMETDEEIVVARETVAVIGR
;
A
#
# COMPACT_ATOMS: atom_id res chain seq x y z
N MET A 1 -7.90 -10.76 -9.36
CA MET A 1 -7.18 -9.47 -9.47
C MET A 1 -6.88 -8.93 -8.08
N ILE A 2 -5.71 -8.33 -7.89
CA ILE A 2 -5.34 -7.63 -6.65
C ILE A 2 -5.13 -6.15 -6.98
N THR A 3 -5.72 -5.25 -6.18
CA THR A 3 -5.53 -3.81 -6.32
C THR A 3 -4.70 -3.28 -5.15
N CYS A 4 -3.59 -2.62 -5.47
CA CYS A 4 -2.70 -1.95 -4.54
C CYS A 4 -2.95 -0.43 -4.63
N HIS A 5 -3.81 0.10 -3.77
CA HIS A 5 -3.98 1.55 -3.63
C HIS A 5 -2.93 2.07 -2.66
N LEU A 6 -1.95 2.81 -3.16
CA LEU A 6 -0.77 3.24 -2.41
C LEU A 6 -0.66 4.77 -2.43
N GLY A 7 -0.96 5.36 -1.30
CA GLY A 7 -0.94 6.82 -1.09
C GLY A 7 -0.58 7.17 0.35
N GLY A 8 -0.97 8.33 0.83
CA GLY A 8 -0.85 8.71 2.24
C GLY A 8 -1.65 7.76 3.15
N SER A 9 -2.80 7.28 2.66
CA SER A 9 -3.49 6.08 3.13
C SER A 9 -3.30 4.98 2.08
N SER A 10 -3.13 3.73 2.51
CA SER A 10 -2.83 2.62 1.61
C SER A 10 -3.62 1.37 1.99
N SER A 11 -4.08 0.64 0.99
CA SER A 11 -4.76 -0.63 1.16
C SER A 11 -4.51 -1.57 -0.02
N ILE A 12 -4.63 -2.86 0.23
CA ILE A 12 -4.57 -3.91 -0.78
C ILE A 12 -5.89 -4.67 -0.73
N CYS A 13 -6.48 -4.91 -1.88
CA CYS A 13 -7.79 -5.55 -1.97
C CYS A 13 -7.76 -6.68 -3.00
N ALA A 14 -8.35 -7.82 -2.64
CA ALA A 14 -8.53 -8.99 -3.50
C ALA A 14 -9.92 -8.96 -4.14
N PHE A 15 -9.96 -9.11 -5.47
CA PHE A 15 -11.20 -9.16 -6.24
C PHE A 15 -11.32 -10.49 -6.99
N LYS A 16 -12.47 -11.14 -6.88
CA LYS A 16 -12.83 -12.32 -7.68
C LYS A 16 -14.15 -12.04 -8.40
N ASN A 17 -14.12 -12.12 -9.75
CA ASN A 17 -15.31 -11.87 -10.60
C ASN A 17 -15.98 -10.50 -10.36
N GLY A 18 -15.18 -9.45 -10.14
CA GLY A 18 -15.68 -8.09 -9.92
C GLY A 18 -16.16 -7.80 -8.48
N VAL A 19 -16.08 -8.78 -7.58
CA VAL A 19 -16.49 -8.64 -6.18
C VAL A 19 -15.23 -8.59 -5.28
N SER A 20 -15.16 -7.62 -4.37
CA SER A 20 -14.15 -7.58 -3.32
C SER A 20 -14.42 -8.74 -2.34
N ILE A 21 -13.42 -9.60 -2.14
CA ILE A 21 -13.53 -10.75 -1.24
C ILE A 21 -12.67 -10.61 -0.01
N ASP A 22 -11.64 -9.76 -0.06
CA ASP A 22 -10.80 -9.45 1.08
C ASP A 22 -10.12 -8.08 0.91
N VAL A 23 -9.77 -7.44 2.02
CA VAL A 23 -9.07 -6.16 2.05
C VAL A 23 -8.17 -6.06 3.27
N SER A 24 -7.00 -5.47 3.10
CA SER A 24 -6.00 -5.32 4.17
C SER A 24 -6.44 -4.43 5.35
N MET A 25 -7.45 -3.57 5.15
CA MET A 25 -8.04 -2.78 6.23
C MET A 25 -9.08 -3.63 6.98
N GLY A 26 -9.03 -3.59 8.32
CA GLY A 26 -9.99 -4.27 9.18
C GLY A 26 -11.20 -3.39 9.54
N PHE A 27 -11.60 -3.41 10.81
CA PHE A 27 -12.69 -2.59 11.34
C PHE A 27 -12.44 -1.08 11.15
N THR A 28 -11.17 -0.67 11.22
CA THR A 28 -10.73 0.70 10.94
C THR A 28 -9.59 0.67 9.91
N PRO A 29 -9.27 1.80 9.27
CA PRO A 29 -8.12 1.88 8.36
C PRO A 29 -6.76 1.92 9.09
N GLN A 30 -6.68 1.40 10.33
CA GLN A 30 -5.44 1.34 11.11
C GLN A 30 -4.66 0.04 10.89
N SER A 31 -5.34 -1.08 10.61
CA SER A 31 -4.71 -2.36 10.25
C SER A 31 -4.28 -2.40 8.79
N GLY A 32 -3.59 -3.45 8.44
CA GLY A 32 -3.05 -3.64 7.11
C GLY A 32 -1.56 -3.30 7.01
N LEU A 33 -1.13 -2.86 5.84
CA LEU A 33 0.25 -2.41 5.65
C LEU A 33 0.50 -1.10 6.41
N ILE A 34 1.77 -0.81 6.71
CA ILE A 34 2.11 0.50 7.27
C ILE A 34 1.71 1.60 6.27
N GLN A 35 1.38 2.78 6.80
CA GLN A 35 0.99 3.93 5.98
C GLN A 35 1.83 5.14 6.38
N GLY A 36 1.49 6.32 5.91
CA GLY A 36 2.25 7.53 6.24
C GLY A 36 2.48 7.71 7.74
N THR A 37 1.41 7.67 8.54
CA THR A 37 1.46 7.83 10.01
C THR A 37 0.89 6.64 10.79
N ARG A 38 0.24 5.68 10.14
CA ARG A 38 -0.42 4.55 10.80
C ARG A 38 0.50 3.34 10.85
N VAL A 39 0.53 2.69 12.00
CA VAL A 39 1.45 1.58 12.27
C VAL A 39 1.17 0.31 11.43
N GLY A 40 -0.07 0.15 10.94
CA GLY A 40 -0.50 -1.08 10.28
C GLY A 40 -0.77 -2.22 11.25
N ASP A 41 -0.58 -3.46 10.80
CA ASP A 41 -0.77 -4.65 11.62
C ASP A 41 0.14 -4.64 12.84
N LEU A 42 -0.49 -4.90 13.97
CA LEU A 42 0.15 -4.84 15.28
C LEU A 42 -0.39 -5.96 16.16
N ASP A 43 0.48 -6.60 16.93
CA ASP A 43 0.05 -7.43 18.04
C ASP A 43 -0.54 -6.54 19.15
N PRO A 44 -1.83 -6.66 19.48
CA PRO A 44 -2.49 -5.80 20.48
C PRO A 44 -1.88 -5.95 21.88
N PHE A 45 -1.22 -7.06 22.18
CA PHE A 45 -0.56 -7.28 23.47
C PHE A 45 0.67 -6.39 23.70
N VAL A 46 1.16 -5.70 22.67
CA VAL A 46 2.19 -4.67 22.84
C VAL A 46 1.65 -3.42 23.54
N LEU A 47 0.34 -3.16 23.51
CA LEU A 47 -0.25 -1.96 24.11
C LEU A 47 0.01 -1.80 25.62
N PRO A 48 -0.23 -2.82 26.47
CA PRO A 48 0.09 -2.71 27.90
C PRO A 48 1.56 -2.39 28.15
N TYR A 49 2.45 -2.94 27.35
CA TYR A 49 3.89 -2.68 27.44
C TYR A 49 4.24 -1.22 27.09
N ILE A 50 3.68 -0.70 26.01
CA ILE A 50 3.88 0.71 25.60
C ILE A 50 3.34 1.65 26.66
N MET A 51 2.12 1.39 27.16
CA MET A 51 1.47 2.20 28.20
C MET A 51 2.31 2.24 29.47
N ALA A 52 2.77 1.10 29.95
CA ALA A 52 3.62 1.01 31.14
C ALA A 52 4.96 1.72 30.95
N LYS A 53 5.62 1.51 29.80
CA LYS A 53 6.94 2.09 29.52
C LYS A 53 6.90 3.60 29.36
N LYS A 54 5.83 4.14 28.74
CA LYS A 54 5.70 5.57 28.48
C LYS A 54 4.89 6.31 29.57
N GLY A 55 4.20 5.62 30.47
CA GLY A 55 3.31 6.21 31.47
C GLY A 55 2.10 6.90 30.83
N ILE A 56 1.54 6.34 29.75
CA ILE A 56 0.43 6.96 28.98
C ILE A 56 -0.84 6.12 29.06
N SER A 57 -1.97 6.76 28.82
CA SER A 57 -3.29 6.08 28.72
C SER A 57 -3.42 5.26 27.44
N LEU A 58 -4.42 4.38 27.38
CA LEU A 58 -4.78 3.63 26.17
C LEU A 58 -5.10 4.57 25.00
N GLU A 59 -5.86 5.63 25.26
CA GLU A 59 -6.22 6.62 24.24
C GLU A 59 -4.97 7.30 23.65
N GLN A 60 -4.03 7.67 24.51
CA GLN A 60 -2.74 8.24 24.07
C GLN A 60 -1.91 7.24 23.28
N ALA A 61 -1.86 5.97 23.73
CA ALA A 61 -1.14 4.92 22.99
C ALA A 61 -1.74 4.69 21.59
N LEU A 62 -3.07 4.62 21.47
CA LEU A 62 -3.76 4.49 20.19
C LEU A 62 -3.56 5.72 19.28
N SER A 63 -3.53 6.93 19.86
CA SER A 63 -3.19 8.15 19.12
C SER A 63 -1.76 8.12 18.58
N GLU A 64 -0.79 7.67 19.37
CA GLU A 64 0.60 7.49 18.93
C GLU A 64 0.70 6.52 17.75
N LEU A 65 0.03 5.36 17.83
CA LEU A 65 0.04 4.35 16.78
C LEU A 65 -0.61 4.82 15.48
N SER A 66 -1.59 5.72 15.55
CA SER A 66 -2.32 6.23 14.40
C SER A 66 -1.70 7.49 13.76
N LYS A 67 -1.01 8.32 14.54
CA LYS A 67 -0.52 9.64 14.11
C LYS A 67 1.00 9.74 14.02
N ASN A 68 1.73 8.90 14.77
CA ASN A 68 3.18 8.95 14.90
C ASN A 68 3.86 7.62 14.54
N GLY A 69 3.10 6.66 13.99
CA GLY A 69 3.58 5.38 13.48
C GLY A 69 3.97 5.41 12.00
N GLY A 70 3.89 4.28 11.36
CA GLY A 70 4.07 4.11 9.91
C GLY A 70 5.42 4.57 9.39
N LEU A 71 5.42 5.17 8.21
CA LEU A 71 6.62 5.71 7.57
C LEU A 71 7.28 6.78 8.43
N LEU A 72 6.48 7.69 9.01
CA LEU A 72 6.97 8.73 9.91
C LEU A 72 7.69 8.13 11.12
N GLY A 73 7.05 7.19 11.81
CA GLY A 73 7.62 6.60 13.04
C GLY A 73 8.87 5.78 12.78
N LEU A 74 8.92 5.02 11.69
CA LEU A 74 10.08 4.23 11.30
C LEU A 74 11.24 5.09 10.81
N SER A 75 10.99 5.99 9.89
CA SER A 75 12.03 6.85 9.31
C SER A 75 12.53 7.91 10.29
N GLY A 76 11.61 8.47 11.09
CA GLY A 76 11.87 9.66 11.87
C GLY A 76 12.04 10.93 11.01
N VAL A 77 11.61 10.88 9.73
CA VAL A 77 11.77 11.97 8.75
C VAL A 77 10.41 12.53 8.36
N SER A 78 9.55 11.73 7.71
CA SER A 78 8.30 12.19 7.14
C SER A 78 7.30 11.06 6.97
N ALA A 79 6.02 11.41 6.84
CA ALA A 79 4.94 10.53 6.40
C ALA A 79 4.85 10.45 4.86
N ASP A 80 5.54 11.33 4.14
CA ASP A 80 5.52 11.43 2.68
C ASP A 80 6.64 10.58 2.08
N MET A 81 6.29 9.69 1.15
CA MET A 81 7.25 8.81 0.48
C MET A 81 8.31 9.61 -0.30
N ARG A 82 7.99 10.78 -0.82
CA ARG A 82 8.95 11.63 -1.55
C ARG A 82 10.11 12.09 -0.65
N ASP A 83 9.77 12.50 0.58
CA ASP A 83 10.77 12.89 1.57
C ASP A 83 11.59 11.67 2.03
N ILE A 84 10.92 10.50 2.15
CA ILE A 84 11.58 9.23 2.47
C ILE A 84 12.62 8.89 1.39
N LEU A 85 12.25 8.96 0.10
CA LEU A 85 13.17 8.68 -1.02
C LEU A 85 14.36 9.65 -1.02
N THR A 86 14.12 10.95 -0.83
CA THR A 86 15.19 11.93 -0.70
C THR A 86 16.14 11.61 0.46
N ALA A 87 15.60 11.20 1.60
CA ALA A 87 16.41 10.82 2.75
C ALA A 87 17.20 9.51 2.50
N VAL A 88 16.65 8.56 1.75
CA VAL A 88 17.35 7.34 1.30
C VAL A 88 18.56 7.69 0.43
N GLU A 89 18.38 8.57 -0.56
CA GLU A 89 19.47 9.07 -1.42
C GLU A 89 20.59 9.76 -0.62
N GLN A 90 20.24 10.40 0.49
CA GLN A 90 21.18 11.01 1.44
C GLN A 90 21.82 10.01 2.41
N GLY A 91 21.54 8.71 2.26
CA GLY A 91 22.12 7.65 3.09
C GLY A 91 21.43 7.45 4.44
N ASN A 92 20.18 7.91 4.63
CA ASN A 92 19.46 7.71 5.88
C ASN A 92 18.96 6.25 5.98
N GLU A 93 19.57 5.48 6.87
CA GLU A 93 19.28 4.05 7.08
C GLU A 93 17.86 3.79 7.61
N ARG A 94 17.31 4.69 8.44
CA ARG A 94 15.95 4.54 8.95
C ARG A 94 14.91 4.80 7.86
N ALA A 95 15.16 5.78 6.99
CA ALA A 95 14.30 6.02 5.82
C ALA A 95 14.32 4.81 4.87
N ARG A 96 15.51 4.23 4.64
CA ARG A 96 15.65 3.00 3.85
C ARG A 96 14.84 1.84 4.46
N LEU A 97 14.95 1.64 5.78
CA LEU A 97 14.19 0.61 6.49
C LEU A 97 12.67 0.84 6.38
N ALA A 98 12.22 2.10 6.50
CA ALA A 98 10.81 2.45 6.37
C ALA A 98 10.26 2.11 4.98
N ARG A 99 11.00 2.46 3.90
CA ARG A 99 10.65 2.10 2.51
C ARG A 99 10.62 0.59 2.31
N GLN A 100 11.63 -0.12 2.80
CA GLN A 100 11.70 -1.58 2.70
C GLN A 100 10.54 -2.26 3.43
N LYS A 101 10.17 -1.78 4.61
CA LYS A 101 9.02 -2.30 5.37
C LYS A 101 7.71 -2.09 4.60
N PHE A 102 7.51 -0.92 3.99
CA PHE A 102 6.34 -0.64 3.18
C PHE A 102 6.22 -1.61 1.99
N ILE A 103 7.31 -1.82 1.25
CA ILE A 103 7.35 -2.76 0.12
C ILE A 103 7.17 -4.21 0.60
N TYR A 104 7.76 -4.57 1.74
CA TYR A 104 7.58 -5.89 2.34
C TYR A 104 6.11 -6.18 2.66
N ASP A 105 5.40 -5.21 3.24
CA ASP A 105 3.98 -5.36 3.55
C ASP A 105 3.13 -5.52 2.29
N ILE A 106 3.44 -4.78 1.22
CA ILE A 106 2.76 -4.95 -0.08
C ILE A 106 2.95 -6.38 -0.58
N LYS A 107 4.18 -6.88 -0.60
CA LYS A 107 4.49 -8.25 -1.04
C LYS A 107 3.79 -9.29 -0.18
N ARG A 108 3.71 -9.09 1.13
CA ARG A 108 3.04 -9.98 2.08
C ARG A 108 1.55 -10.10 1.77
N TYR A 109 0.86 -8.98 1.59
CA TYR A 109 -0.56 -8.97 1.26
C TYR A 109 -0.86 -9.51 -0.15
N ILE A 110 0.00 -9.23 -1.13
CA ILE A 110 -0.14 -9.85 -2.46
C ILE A 110 0.01 -11.38 -2.34
N GLY A 111 0.96 -11.88 -1.57
CA GLY A 111 1.16 -13.31 -1.34
C GLY A 111 -0.03 -13.96 -0.64
N GLU A 112 -0.57 -13.32 0.39
CA GLU A 112 -1.78 -13.76 1.10
C GLU A 112 -2.98 -13.85 0.14
N TYR A 113 -3.23 -12.80 -0.61
CA TYR A 113 -4.37 -12.73 -1.53
C TYR A 113 -4.21 -13.59 -2.79
N LEU A 114 -2.98 -13.86 -3.22
CA LEU A 114 -2.72 -14.85 -4.25
C LEU A 114 -3.25 -16.23 -3.85
N MET A 115 -3.06 -16.62 -2.59
CA MET A 115 -3.58 -17.88 -2.07
C MET A 115 -5.10 -17.86 -1.89
N VAL A 116 -5.66 -16.76 -1.38
CA VAL A 116 -7.13 -16.57 -1.22
C VAL A 116 -7.85 -16.62 -2.57
N LEU A 117 -7.23 -16.08 -3.62
CA LEU A 117 -7.77 -16.05 -4.98
C LEU A 117 -7.58 -17.36 -5.75
N GLU A 118 -6.70 -18.25 -5.28
CA GLU A 118 -6.28 -19.49 -5.96
C GLU A 118 -5.62 -19.22 -7.33
N GLY A 119 -5.02 -18.06 -7.50
CA GLY A 119 -4.38 -17.59 -8.71
C GLY A 119 -4.51 -16.09 -8.88
N LEU A 120 -3.90 -15.55 -9.93
CA LEU A 120 -3.85 -14.11 -10.15
C LEU A 120 -3.76 -13.78 -11.64
N ASP A 121 -4.74 -13.02 -12.16
CA ASP A 121 -4.74 -12.55 -13.56
C ASP A 121 -4.09 -11.17 -13.67
N ALA A 122 -4.31 -10.30 -12.68
CA ALA A 122 -3.82 -8.94 -12.73
C ALA A 122 -3.50 -8.36 -11.35
N VAL A 123 -2.49 -7.48 -11.30
CA VAL A 123 -2.18 -6.58 -10.18
C VAL A 123 -2.32 -5.14 -10.66
N THR A 124 -3.03 -4.31 -9.90
CA THR A 124 -3.20 -2.90 -10.23
C THR A 124 -2.53 -2.02 -9.19
N PHE A 125 -1.75 -1.04 -9.64
CA PHE A 125 -1.15 -0.01 -8.80
C PHE A 125 -1.89 1.31 -9.02
N THR A 126 -2.35 1.91 -7.93
CA THR A 126 -3.09 3.17 -7.93
C THR A 126 -2.72 4.01 -6.70
N GLY A 127 -3.23 5.24 -6.61
CA GLY A 127 -2.79 6.22 -5.61
C GLY A 127 -1.44 6.83 -5.96
N GLY A 128 -1.08 7.92 -5.30
CA GLY A 128 0.08 8.72 -5.68
C GLY A 128 1.42 7.98 -5.67
N ILE A 129 1.64 7.09 -4.69
CA ILE A 129 2.85 6.24 -4.62
C ILE A 129 2.78 5.16 -5.70
N GLY A 130 1.64 4.43 -5.80
CA GLY A 130 1.47 3.35 -6.76
C GLY A 130 1.65 3.81 -8.21
N GLN A 131 1.18 5.01 -8.54
CA GLN A 131 1.31 5.58 -9.88
C GLN A 131 2.70 6.13 -10.19
N LYS A 132 3.38 6.75 -9.21
CA LYS A 132 4.56 7.61 -9.47
C LYS A 132 5.89 7.00 -9.01
N ASP A 133 5.89 5.80 -8.41
CA ASP A 133 7.11 5.11 -7.97
C ASP A 133 7.35 3.84 -8.80
N PRO A 134 8.03 3.96 -9.97
CA PRO A 134 8.35 2.81 -10.82
C PRO A 134 9.30 1.81 -10.16
N GLU A 135 10.18 2.25 -9.27
CA GLU A 135 11.10 1.37 -8.55
C GLU A 135 10.36 0.49 -7.54
N LEU A 136 9.40 1.06 -6.81
CA LEU A 136 8.54 0.28 -5.92
C LEU A 136 7.79 -0.80 -6.70
N ARG A 137 7.17 -0.45 -7.83
CA ARG A 137 6.46 -1.43 -8.66
C ARG A 137 7.38 -2.53 -9.17
N GLN A 138 8.59 -2.18 -9.62
CA GLN A 138 9.61 -3.14 -10.03
C GLN A 138 9.99 -4.08 -8.89
N GLU A 139 10.26 -3.53 -7.68
CA GLU A 139 10.59 -4.33 -6.51
C GLU A 139 9.45 -5.27 -6.08
N VAL A 140 8.20 -4.84 -6.19
CA VAL A 140 7.02 -5.67 -5.90
C VAL A 140 6.85 -6.76 -6.95
N LEU A 141 6.87 -6.40 -8.24
CA LEU A 141 6.63 -7.34 -9.34
C LEU A 141 7.77 -8.35 -9.52
N SER A 142 9.02 -7.99 -9.18
CA SER A 142 10.14 -8.93 -9.18
C SER A 142 9.91 -10.13 -8.23
N ALA A 143 9.17 -9.94 -7.14
CA ALA A 143 8.79 -11.01 -6.24
C ALA A 143 7.78 -11.99 -6.86
N LEU A 144 7.11 -11.62 -7.94
CA LEU A 144 6.16 -12.46 -8.68
C LEU A 144 6.78 -13.08 -9.96
N ALA A 145 8.08 -12.89 -10.19
CA ALA A 145 8.77 -13.42 -11.37
C ALA A 145 8.68 -14.97 -11.47
N PHE A 146 8.66 -15.66 -10.32
CA PHE A 146 8.49 -17.12 -10.27
C PHE A 146 7.12 -17.59 -10.77
N LEU A 147 6.13 -16.69 -10.84
CA LEU A 147 4.80 -16.93 -11.43
C LEU A 147 4.75 -16.55 -12.91
N GLY A 148 5.88 -16.18 -13.51
CA GLY A 148 5.97 -15.78 -14.92
C GLY A 148 5.62 -14.31 -15.20
N VAL A 149 5.61 -13.45 -14.18
CA VAL A 149 5.49 -12.00 -14.38
C VAL A 149 6.73 -11.47 -15.10
N LYS A 150 6.51 -10.74 -16.18
CA LYS A 150 7.55 -10.09 -16.97
C LYS A 150 7.29 -8.59 -17.04
N LEU A 151 8.08 -7.81 -16.30
CA LEU A 151 8.00 -6.36 -16.33
C LEU A 151 8.55 -5.82 -17.66
N ASP A 152 7.86 -4.84 -18.25
CA ASP A 152 8.38 -3.98 -19.32
C ASP A 152 8.92 -2.70 -18.67
N GLU A 153 10.24 -2.64 -18.50
CA GLU A 153 10.91 -1.55 -17.77
C GLU A 153 10.64 -0.17 -18.39
N ALA A 154 10.60 -0.08 -19.72
CA ALA A 154 10.32 1.18 -20.40
C ALA A 154 8.89 1.67 -20.13
N LYS A 155 7.92 0.77 -20.22
CA LYS A 155 6.51 1.10 -19.90
C LYS A 155 6.35 1.42 -18.42
N ASN A 156 7.02 0.69 -17.54
CA ASN A 156 6.99 0.97 -16.11
C ASN A 156 7.54 2.37 -15.79
N ALA A 157 8.69 2.72 -16.34
CA ALA A 157 9.29 4.05 -16.16
C ALA A 157 8.40 5.18 -16.72
N ALA A 158 7.67 4.90 -17.81
CA ALA A 158 6.73 5.84 -18.42
C ALA A 158 5.36 5.89 -17.73
N ASN A 159 5.12 5.11 -16.67
CA ASN A 159 3.83 4.96 -16.00
C ASN A 159 2.69 4.60 -16.99
N ALA A 160 2.98 3.75 -17.98
CA ALA A 160 2.00 3.32 -18.96
C ALA A 160 0.85 2.52 -18.28
N PRO A 161 -0.37 2.52 -18.84
CA PRO A 161 -1.50 1.79 -18.25
C PRO A 161 -1.23 0.29 -18.05
N VAL A 162 -0.48 -0.34 -18.94
CA VAL A 162 0.00 -1.74 -18.82
C VAL A 162 1.51 -1.73 -18.79
N ILE A 163 2.09 -2.24 -17.71
CA ILE A 163 3.55 -2.21 -17.45
C ILE A 163 4.22 -3.58 -17.55
N THR A 164 3.51 -4.59 -18.03
CA THR A 164 4.06 -5.93 -18.30
C THR A 164 4.23 -6.18 -19.79
N ALA A 165 5.14 -7.10 -20.12
CA ALA A 165 5.31 -7.59 -21.49
C ALA A 165 4.07 -8.38 -21.95
N PRO A 166 3.82 -8.50 -23.27
CA PRO A 166 2.64 -9.21 -23.79
C PRO A 166 2.57 -10.69 -23.44
N ASP A 167 3.71 -11.32 -23.17
CA ASP A 167 3.85 -12.72 -22.79
C ASP A 167 3.98 -12.93 -21.27
N SER A 168 3.67 -11.92 -20.47
CA SER A 168 3.58 -12.04 -19.02
C SER A 168 2.34 -12.84 -18.63
N SER A 169 2.50 -13.78 -17.69
CA SER A 169 1.39 -14.59 -17.18
C SER A 169 0.36 -13.80 -16.35
N ILE A 170 0.80 -12.71 -15.74
CA ILE A 170 -0.02 -11.82 -14.92
C ILE A 170 0.15 -10.41 -15.49
N THR A 171 -0.95 -9.69 -15.68
CA THR A 171 -0.93 -8.31 -16.15
C THR A 171 -0.72 -7.34 -14.98
N ALA A 172 0.23 -6.44 -15.08
CA ALA A 172 0.37 -5.34 -14.11
C ALA A 172 -0.11 -4.03 -14.74
N LEU A 173 -0.95 -3.32 -14.00
CA LEU A 173 -1.61 -2.09 -14.43
C LEU A 173 -1.22 -0.92 -13.54
N VAL A 174 -1.09 0.26 -14.13
CA VAL A 174 -1.03 1.55 -13.42
C VAL A 174 -2.28 2.34 -13.79
N MET A 175 -3.08 2.70 -12.79
CA MET A 175 -4.37 3.34 -13.00
C MET A 175 -4.51 4.58 -12.12
N GLU A 176 -4.99 5.66 -12.72
CA GLU A 176 -5.44 6.82 -11.96
C GLU A 176 -6.77 6.51 -11.27
N THR A 177 -6.92 7.00 -10.05
CA THR A 177 -8.20 7.01 -9.35
C THR A 177 -8.79 8.41 -9.38
N ASP A 178 -10.07 8.49 -9.69
CA ASP A 178 -10.87 9.70 -9.58
C ASP A 178 -12.00 9.42 -8.58
N GLU A 179 -11.68 9.59 -7.30
CA GLU A 179 -12.64 9.37 -6.22
C GLU A 179 -13.69 10.49 -6.16
N GLU A 180 -13.32 11.69 -6.59
CA GLU A 180 -14.19 12.87 -6.58
C GLU A 180 -15.36 12.71 -7.54
N ILE A 181 -15.14 12.09 -8.71
CA ILE A 181 -16.23 11.84 -9.67
C ILE A 181 -17.30 10.89 -9.11
N VAL A 182 -16.91 9.94 -8.27
CA VAL A 182 -17.85 9.03 -7.61
C VAL A 182 -18.70 9.81 -6.62
N VAL A 183 -18.08 10.63 -5.78
CA VAL A 183 -18.78 11.49 -4.81
C VAL A 183 -19.73 12.45 -5.55
N ALA A 184 -19.28 13.08 -6.65
CA ALA A 184 -20.09 13.97 -7.45
C ALA A 184 -21.32 13.25 -8.02
N ARG A 185 -21.16 12.06 -8.61
CA ARG A 185 -22.26 11.24 -9.16
C ARG A 185 -23.28 10.84 -8.09
N GLU A 186 -22.81 10.34 -6.95
CA GLU A 186 -23.68 9.97 -5.82
C GLU A 186 -24.44 11.18 -5.27
N THR A 187 -23.76 12.33 -5.14
CA THR A 187 -24.39 13.58 -4.70
C THR A 187 -25.51 13.98 -5.66
N VAL A 188 -25.27 13.99 -6.97
CA VAL A 188 -26.31 14.28 -7.97
C VAL A 188 -27.46 13.29 -7.90
N ALA A 189 -27.19 12.00 -7.70
CA ALA A 189 -28.23 10.98 -7.56
C ALA A 189 -29.11 11.20 -6.33
N VAL A 190 -28.56 11.73 -5.24
CA VAL A 190 -29.31 12.02 -4.00
C VAL A 190 -30.13 13.30 -4.11
N ILE A 191 -29.55 14.39 -4.61
CA ILE A 191 -30.25 15.69 -4.68
C ILE A 191 -31.17 15.82 -5.91
N GLY A 192 -31.00 14.99 -6.93
CA GLY A 192 -31.83 14.93 -8.11
C GLY A 192 -33.07 14.06 -7.98
N ARG A 193 -33.39 13.57 -6.77
CA ARG A 193 -34.57 12.76 -6.44
C ARG A 193 -35.74 13.60 -5.94
#